data_920ae1cc7a6ee229a6fb6585352c121a
#
_entry.id   920ae1cc7a6ee229a6fb6585352c121a
#
_cell.length_a   1.000
_cell.length_b   1.000
_cell.length_c   1.000
_cell.angle_alpha   90.00
_cell.angle_beta   90.00
_cell.angle_gamma   90.00
#
_symmetry.space_group_name_H-M   'P 1'
#
loop_
_entity.id
_entity.type
_entity.pdbx_description
1 polymer ?
#
loop_
_entity_poly.entity_id
_entity_poly.type
_entity_poly.pdbx_seq_one_letter_code
_entity_poly.pdbx_strand_id
1 'polypeptide(L)'
;MNQFHTRLKHISPEIIYSDGGFLAADHSIVDLLKDKAGKSARRRCRLCFHADEHAAQQEMLIVMHRSSYVRPHRHIGKLETMTLIEGACDALLFDETGAVTQVIPMTPAAEGGNFFYRMPDRIFHTLIFRSEWIVFLETTIGPFSRDMTETPEWAPPETDAAAGHAYLSGLALPGPSSAHL
;
A
#
# COMPACT_ATOMS: atom_id res chain seq x y z
N MET A 1 -16.23 -29.38 15.27
CA MET A 1 -15.62 -28.42 14.34
C MET A 1 -15.12 -27.23 15.17
N ASN A 2 -13.81 -27.14 15.37
CA ASN A 2 -13.23 -25.95 16.00
C ASN A 2 -13.35 -24.81 15.00
N GLN A 3 -14.29 -23.92 15.19
CA GLN A 3 -14.31 -22.64 14.50
C GLN A 3 -13.17 -21.81 15.11
N PHE A 4 -12.10 -21.61 14.35
CA PHE A 4 -11.07 -20.64 14.69
C PHE A 4 -11.69 -19.25 14.55
N HIS A 5 -12.15 -18.69 15.66
CA HIS A 5 -12.69 -17.33 15.68
C HIS A 5 -11.53 -16.36 15.91
N THR A 6 -10.96 -15.84 14.83
CA THR A 6 -10.05 -14.69 14.92
C THR A 6 -10.84 -13.46 15.35
N ARG A 7 -10.38 -12.80 16.40
CA ARG A 7 -10.97 -11.55 16.87
C ARG A 7 -10.33 -10.38 16.14
N LEU A 8 -11.18 -9.50 15.59
CA LEU A 8 -10.75 -8.27 14.96
C LEU A 8 -10.78 -7.12 15.98
N LYS A 9 -9.65 -6.46 16.13
CA LYS A 9 -9.46 -5.31 17.04
C LYS A 9 -9.39 -4.02 16.22
N HIS A 10 -10.42 -3.22 16.30
CA HIS A 10 -10.48 -1.90 15.63
C HIS A 10 -9.68 -0.86 16.42
N ILE A 11 -8.60 -0.36 15.84
CA ILE A 11 -7.72 0.64 16.46
C ILE A 11 -8.12 2.05 16.03
N SER A 12 -8.48 2.21 14.76
CA SER A 12 -8.92 3.47 14.19
C SER A 12 -9.86 3.21 13.01
N PRO A 13 -10.46 4.23 12.39
CA PRO A 13 -11.25 4.05 11.16
C PRO A 13 -10.47 3.36 10.03
N GLU A 14 -9.13 3.43 10.05
CA GLU A 14 -8.26 2.95 8.98
C GLU A 14 -7.44 1.71 9.35
N ILE A 15 -7.44 1.27 10.62
CA ILE A 15 -6.57 0.19 11.10
C ILE A 15 -7.35 -0.82 11.92
N ILE A 16 -7.29 -2.06 11.48
CA ILE A 16 -7.84 -3.22 12.16
C ILE A 16 -6.71 -4.24 12.36
N TYR A 17 -6.56 -4.77 13.56
CA TYR A 17 -5.65 -5.89 13.83
C TYR A 17 -6.44 -7.18 14.01
N SER A 18 -5.85 -8.30 13.62
CA SER A 18 -6.26 -9.62 14.11
C SER A 18 -5.69 -9.87 15.51
N ASP A 19 -6.07 -10.96 16.15
CA ASP A 19 -5.44 -11.40 17.40
C ASP A 19 -4.18 -12.24 17.18
N GLY A 20 -3.69 -12.31 15.93
CA GLY A 20 -2.51 -13.09 15.53
C GLY A 20 -2.79 -14.60 15.37
N GLY A 21 -4.05 -15.04 15.52
CA GLY A 21 -4.47 -16.39 15.24
C GLY A 21 -4.63 -16.70 13.75
N PHE A 22 -5.10 -17.90 13.45
CA PHE A 22 -5.40 -18.28 12.06
C PHE A 22 -6.53 -17.40 11.52
N LEU A 23 -6.25 -16.70 10.41
CA LEU A 23 -7.22 -15.85 9.70
C LEU A 23 -7.15 -16.17 8.20
N ALA A 24 -8.28 -16.49 7.61
CA ALA A 24 -8.47 -16.54 6.16
C ALA A 24 -9.30 -15.34 5.72
N ALA A 25 -8.82 -14.61 4.73
CA ALA A 25 -9.55 -13.49 4.14
C ALA A 25 -10.27 -13.95 2.87
N ASP A 26 -11.50 -13.49 2.69
CA ASP A 26 -12.31 -13.66 1.51
C ASP A 26 -12.88 -12.31 1.05
N HIS A 27 -13.76 -12.33 0.04
CA HIS A 27 -14.38 -11.11 -0.47
C HIS A 27 -15.17 -10.33 0.59
N SER A 28 -15.74 -11.00 1.61
CA SER A 28 -16.48 -10.29 2.67
C SER A 28 -15.57 -9.38 3.52
N ILE A 29 -14.32 -9.77 3.70
CA ILE A 29 -13.30 -8.94 4.34
C ILE A 29 -12.93 -7.75 3.45
N VAL A 30 -12.78 -7.97 2.15
CA VAL A 30 -12.52 -6.88 1.19
C VAL A 30 -13.65 -5.86 1.20
N ASP A 31 -14.91 -6.32 1.17
CA ASP A 31 -16.09 -5.45 1.21
C ASP A 31 -16.17 -4.65 2.52
N LEU A 32 -15.87 -5.28 3.66
CA LEU A 32 -15.75 -4.61 4.95
C LEU A 32 -14.69 -3.50 4.92
N LEU A 33 -13.51 -3.78 4.34
CA LEU A 33 -12.44 -2.80 4.25
C LEU A 33 -12.78 -1.66 3.29
N LYS A 34 -13.45 -1.94 2.16
CA LYS A 34 -13.95 -0.91 1.22
C LYS A 34 -14.98 0.01 1.89
N ASP A 35 -15.95 -0.55 2.64
CA ASP A 35 -16.93 0.25 3.38
C ASP A 35 -16.25 1.18 4.40
N LYS A 36 -15.29 0.66 5.15
CA LYS A 36 -14.51 1.46 6.12
C LYS A 36 -13.64 2.51 5.44
N ALA A 37 -12.93 2.15 4.39
CA ALA A 37 -12.13 3.08 3.60
C ALA A 37 -12.99 4.20 3.01
N GLY A 38 -14.18 3.87 2.54
CA GLY A 38 -15.17 4.83 2.04
C GLY A 38 -15.58 5.89 3.06
N LYS A 39 -15.51 5.57 4.35
CA LYS A 39 -15.87 6.43 5.49
C LYS A 39 -14.65 7.09 6.15
N SER A 40 -13.42 6.66 5.84
CA SER A 40 -12.20 7.21 6.43
C SER A 40 -11.78 8.49 5.74
N ALA A 41 -11.10 9.38 6.49
CA ALA A 41 -10.64 10.68 5.97
C ALA A 41 -9.64 10.53 4.82
N ARG A 42 -8.75 9.53 4.89
CA ARG A 42 -7.75 9.26 3.86
C ARG A 42 -8.20 8.24 2.82
N ARG A 43 -9.49 7.83 2.86
CA ARG A 43 -10.09 6.91 1.89
C ARG A 43 -9.33 5.59 1.75
N ARG A 44 -8.83 5.07 2.88
CA ARG A 44 -8.11 3.80 2.97
C ARG A 44 -8.41 3.06 4.27
N CYS A 45 -8.26 1.73 4.26
CA CYS A 45 -8.34 0.88 5.45
C CYS A 45 -7.45 -0.34 5.27
N ARG A 46 -6.89 -0.86 6.38
CA ARG A 46 -6.09 -2.08 6.38
C ARG A 46 -6.50 -3.03 7.48
N LEU A 47 -6.44 -4.32 7.16
CA LEU A 47 -6.47 -5.40 8.13
C LEU A 47 -5.07 -5.96 8.30
N CYS A 48 -4.52 -5.85 9.49
CA CYS A 48 -3.24 -6.44 9.88
C CYS A 48 -3.49 -7.89 10.33
N PHE A 49 -2.82 -8.84 9.69
CA PHE A 49 -2.90 -10.27 10.06
C PHE A 49 -2.07 -10.59 11.31
N HIS A 50 -1.09 -9.76 11.62
CA HIS A 50 -0.30 -9.80 12.85
C HIS A 50 -1.06 -9.14 14.01
N ALA A 51 -0.68 -9.48 15.25
CA ALA A 51 -1.42 -9.10 16.45
C ALA A 51 -1.25 -7.62 16.85
N ASP A 52 -0.09 -7.04 16.58
CA ASP A 52 0.26 -5.67 16.95
C ASP A 52 1.50 -5.15 16.19
N GLU A 53 1.91 -3.92 16.49
CA GLU A 53 3.05 -3.25 15.87
C GLU A 53 4.42 -3.84 16.21
N HIS A 54 4.51 -4.71 17.23
CA HIS A 54 5.76 -5.35 17.67
C HIS A 54 6.05 -6.67 16.93
N ALA A 55 5.09 -7.18 16.16
CA ALA A 55 5.29 -8.41 15.39
C ALA A 55 6.48 -8.28 14.44
N ALA A 56 7.35 -9.31 14.42
CA ALA A 56 8.56 -9.31 13.60
C ALA A 56 8.26 -9.32 12.08
N GLN A 57 7.11 -9.85 11.70
CA GLN A 57 6.58 -9.81 10.34
C GLN A 57 5.25 -9.05 10.36
N GLN A 58 5.13 -8.06 9.49
CA GLN A 58 3.94 -7.24 9.33
C GLN A 58 3.26 -7.62 8.02
N GLU A 59 2.04 -8.12 8.10
CA GLU A 59 1.24 -8.56 6.94
C GLU A 59 -0.08 -7.82 6.97
N MET A 60 -0.41 -7.14 5.88
CA MET A 60 -1.57 -6.25 5.82
C MET A 60 -2.33 -6.42 4.51
N LEU A 61 -3.62 -6.72 4.60
CA LEU A 61 -4.55 -6.54 3.49
C LEU A 61 -5.01 -5.09 3.48
N ILE A 62 -4.68 -4.37 2.43
CA ILE A 62 -4.90 -2.93 2.32
C ILE A 62 -5.88 -2.65 1.19
N VAL A 63 -6.83 -1.78 1.48
CA VAL A 63 -7.79 -1.25 0.50
C VAL A 63 -7.62 0.26 0.43
N MET A 64 -7.46 0.78 -0.78
CA MET A 64 -7.37 2.22 -1.04
C MET A 64 -8.30 2.61 -2.19
N HIS A 65 -8.99 3.75 -2.02
CA HIS A 65 -9.78 4.38 -3.06
C HIS A 65 -8.89 5.31 -3.89
N ARG A 66 -9.23 5.54 -5.16
CA ARG A 66 -8.47 6.42 -6.08
C ARG A 66 -8.26 7.84 -5.60
N SER A 67 -9.07 8.34 -4.67
CA SER A 67 -8.88 9.65 -4.02
C SER A 67 -7.95 9.61 -2.81
N SER A 68 -7.39 8.45 -2.47
CA SER A 68 -6.32 8.35 -1.48
C SER A 68 -5.02 8.88 -2.07
N TYR A 69 -4.28 9.66 -1.31
CA TYR A 69 -2.94 10.08 -1.68
C TYR A 69 -1.92 9.28 -0.87
N VAL A 70 -1.00 8.63 -1.55
CA VAL A 70 0.18 8.00 -0.96
C VAL A 70 1.35 8.93 -1.19
N ARG A 71 1.78 9.64 -0.15
CA ARG A 71 2.97 10.50 -0.25
C ARG A 71 4.17 9.66 -0.66
N PRO A 72 4.98 10.07 -1.64
CA PRO A 72 6.27 9.42 -1.89
C PRO A 72 7.05 9.24 -0.61
N HIS A 73 7.56 8.02 -0.39
CA HIS A 73 8.30 7.67 0.81
C HIS A 73 9.30 6.56 0.51
N ARG A 74 10.24 6.36 1.42
CA ARG A 74 11.15 5.21 1.42
C ARG A 74 11.24 4.59 2.80
N HIS A 75 11.57 3.32 2.83
CA HIS A 75 11.85 2.61 4.08
C HIS A 75 13.35 2.57 4.35
N ILE A 76 13.73 2.67 5.63
CA ILE A 76 15.11 2.61 6.07
C ILE A 76 15.33 1.29 6.81
N GLY A 77 16.22 0.44 6.27
CA GLY A 77 16.51 -0.87 6.85
C GLY A 77 15.36 -1.87 6.78
N LYS A 78 14.34 -1.61 5.95
CA LYS A 78 13.19 -2.48 5.73
C LYS A 78 13.05 -2.85 4.27
N LEU A 79 12.53 -4.04 4.05
CA LEU A 79 12.05 -4.51 2.76
C LEU A 79 10.54 -4.49 2.78
N GLU A 80 9.94 -4.19 1.65
CA GLU A 80 8.51 -4.28 1.42
C GLU A 80 8.22 -5.17 0.24
N THR A 81 7.18 -5.95 0.32
CA THR A 81 6.60 -6.63 -0.84
C THR A 81 5.14 -6.25 -0.97
N MET A 82 4.67 -6.13 -2.20
CA MET A 82 3.27 -5.90 -2.51
C MET A 82 2.78 -6.93 -3.51
N THR A 83 1.63 -7.54 -3.21
CA THR A 83 0.89 -8.38 -4.16
C THR A 83 -0.45 -7.72 -4.45
N LEU A 84 -0.68 -7.30 -5.70
CA LEU A 84 -1.94 -6.70 -6.11
C LEU A 84 -3.00 -7.79 -6.32
N ILE A 85 -4.14 -7.65 -5.63
CA ILE A 85 -5.25 -8.61 -5.62
C ILE A 85 -6.40 -8.11 -6.49
N GLU A 86 -6.72 -6.80 -6.42
CA GLU A 86 -7.84 -6.21 -7.16
C GLU A 86 -7.47 -4.81 -7.66
N GLY A 87 -7.97 -4.46 -8.84
CA GLY A 87 -7.77 -3.16 -9.46
C GLY A 87 -6.44 -3.02 -10.17
N ALA A 88 -6.08 -1.80 -10.57
CA ALA A 88 -4.84 -1.50 -11.28
C ALA A 88 -4.20 -0.22 -10.74
N CYS A 89 -2.88 -0.18 -10.71
CA CYS A 89 -2.10 1.00 -10.32
C CYS A 89 -0.75 1.01 -11.04
N ASP A 90 -0.07 2.15 -10.97
CA ASP A 90 1.35 2.26 -11.32
C ASP A 90 2.16 2.43 -10.05
N ALA A 91 3.19 1.62 -9.84
CA ALA A 91 4.20 1.88 -8.85
C ALA A 91 5.30 2.76 -9.47
N LEU A 92 5.55 3.92 -8.87
CA LEU A 92 6.55 4.89 -9.31
C LEU A 92 7.76 4.85 -8.40
N LEU A 93 8.93 4.79 -9.00
CA LEU A 93 10.22 4.93 -8.31
C LEU A 93 10.83 6.29 -8.63
N PHE A 94 11.49 6.90 -7.64
CA PHE A 94 12.09 8.22 -7.76
C PHE A 94 13.55 8.22 -7.37
N ASP A 95 14.29 9.16 -7.94
CA ASP A 95 15.61 9.53 -7.42
C ASP A 95 15.52 10.52 -6.25
N GLU A 96 16.67 10.93 -5.72
CA GLU A 96 16.76 11.87 -4.59
C GLU A 96 16.20 13.26 -4.91
N THR A 97 16.08 13.63 -6.18
CA THR A 97 15.56 14.94 -6.63
C THR A 97 14.06 14.94 -6.86
N GLY A 98 13.42 13.76 -6.83
CA GLY A 98 12.00 13.58 -7.11
C GLY A 98 11.69 13.36 -8.59
N ALA A 99 12.71 13.12 -9.43
CA ALA A 99 12.47 12.70 -10.80
C ALA A 99 12.05 11.23 -10.84
N VAL A 100 11.02 10.91 -11.64
CA VAL A 100 10.57 9.52 -11.82
C VAL A 100 11.59 8.76 -12.63
N THR A 101 12.18 7.74 -12.04
CA THR A 101 13.17 6.87 -12.69
C THR A 101 12.55 5.64 -13.32
N GLN A 102 11.42 5.16 -12.75
CA GLN A 102 10.75 3.97 -13.27
C GLN A 102 9.26 4.03 -12.98
N VAL A 103 8.45 3.51 -13.92
CA VAL A 103 7.00 3.28 -13.79
C VAL A 103 6.75 1.81 -14.02
N ILE A 104 6.10 1.16 -13.07
CA ILE A 104 5.78 -0.27 -13.10
C ILE A 104 4.24 -0.40 -13.10
N PRO A 105 3.62 -0.66 -14.26
CA PRO A 105 2.19 -0.94 -14.31
C PRO A 105 1.88 -2.24 -13.56
N MET A 106 0.89 -2.20 -12.69
CA MET A 106 0.47 -3.32 -11.84
C MET A 106 -0.98 -3.69 -12.13
N THR A 107 -1.23 -4.97 -12.35
CA THR A 107 -2.57 -5.57 -12.45
C THR A 107 -2.59 -6.90 -11.71
N PRO A 108 -3.77 -7.44 -11.31
CA PRO A 108 -3.85 -8.77 -10.71
C PRO A 108 -3.25 -9.86 -11.60
N ALA A 109 -2.73 -10.92 -11.01
CA ALA A 109 -2.09 -12.03 -11.73
C ALA A 109 -2.98 -12.62 -12.84
N ALA A 110 -4.30 -12.67 -12.64
CA ALA A 110 -5.26 -13.16 -13.63
C ALA A 110 -5.35 -12.30 -14.90
N GLU A 111 -4.90 -11.05 -14.85
CA GLU A 111 -4.89 -10.11 -15.98
C GLU A 111 -3.57 -10.11 -16.75
N GLY A 112 -2.58 -10.91 -16.31
CA GLY A 112 -1.33 -11.17 -17.03
C GLY A 112 -0.28 -10.05 -16.94
N GLY A 113 -0.45 -9.04 -16.09
CA GLY A 113 0.55 -7.99 -15.86
C GLY A 113 1.44 -8.26 -14.64
N ASN A 114 2.21 -7.24 -14.24
CA ASN A 114 2.96 -7.30 -12.99
C ASN A 114 1.96 -7.28 -11.82
N PHE A 115 1.97 -8.29 -10.98
CA PHE A 115 1.09 -8.41 -9.83
C PHE A 115 1.83 -8.37 -8.50
N PHE A 116 3.15 -8.46 -8.55
CA PHE A 116 4.02 -8.52 -7.38
C PHE A 116 5.24 -7.66 -7.58
N TYR A 117 5.66 -6.96 -6.54
CA TYR A 117 6.99 -6.39 -6.45
C TYR A 117 7.64 -6.63 -5.08
N ARG A 118 8.95 -6.59 -5.06
CA ARG A 118 9.77 -6.49 -3.86
C ARG A 118 10.55 -5.18 -3.91
N MET A 119 10.24 -4.28 -2.99
CA MET A 119 10.90 -2.98 -2.85
C MET A 119 12.09 -3.13 -1.89
N PRO A 120 13.32 -2.88 -2.34
CA PRO A 120 14.45 -2.78 -1.43
C PRO A 120 14.34 -1.52 -0.57
N ASP A 121 15.11 -1.46 0.53
CA ASP A 121 15.19 -0.26 1.34
C ASP A 121 15.76 0.94 0.55
N ARG A 122 15.50 2.16 1.05
CA ARG A 122 16.01 3.43 0.54
C ARG A 122 15.58 3.86 -0.86
N ILE A 123 14.61 3.21 -1.47
CA ILE A 123 14.03 3.62 -2.76
C ILE A 123 12.77 4.45 -2.49
N PHE A 124 12.77 5.72 -2.91
CA PHE A 124 11.54 6.53 -2.88
C PHE A 124 10.54 5.99 -3.89
N HIS A 125 9.32 5.74 -3.41
CA HIS A 125 8.27 5.17 -4.22
C HIS A 125 6.88 5.67 -3.80
N THR A 126 5.91 5.52 -4.70
CA THR A 126 4.48 5.77 -4.47
C THR A 126 3.63 4.96 -5.44
N LEU A 127 2.30 5.04 -5.28
CA LEU A 127 1.33 4.43 -6.17
C LEU A 127 0.44 5.51 -6.82
N ILE A 128 0.20 5.38 -8.13
CA ILE A 128 -0.85 6.10 -8.85
C ILE A 128 -1.95 5.11 -9.20
N PHE A 129 -3.17 5.37 -8.76
CA PHE A 129 -4.30 4.47 -8.96
C PHE A 129 -4.92 4.64 -10.34
N ARG A 130 -5.12 3.51 -11.04
CA ARG A 130 -5.79 3.42 -12.34
C ARG A 130 -7.25 2.99 -12.20
N SER A 131 -7.58 2.21 -11.15
CA SER A 131 -8.94 1.80 -10.81
C SER A 131 -9.53 2.66 -9.69
N GLU A 132 -10.85 2.60 -9.50
CA GLU A 132 -11.55 3.27 -8.39
C GLU A 132 -11.06 2.75 -7.04
N TRP A 133 -10.88 1.44 -6.93
CA TRP A 133 -10.34 0.75 -5.78
C TRP A 133 -9.13 -0.09 -6.17
N ILE A 134 -8.18 -0.18 -5.26
CA ILE A 134 -7.14 -1.21 -5.29
C ILE A 134 -7.16 -1.98 -3.98
N VAL A 135 -6.90 -3.28 -4.08
CA VAL A 135 -6.72 -4.19 -2.94
C VAL A 135 -5.40 -4.91 -3.11
N PHE A 136 -4.58 -4.87 -2.08
CA PHE A 136 -3.27 -5.51 -2.14
C PHE A 136 -2.86 -6.06 -0.78
N LEU A 137 -2.03 -7.10 -0.82
CA LEU A 137 -1.32 -7.61 0.34
C LEU A 137 0.06 -6.97 0.40
N GLU A 138 0.38 -6.34 1.51
CA GLU A 138 1.70 -5.80 1.82
C GLU A 138 2.35 -6.63 2.93
N THR A 139 3.60 -6.98 2.73
CA THR A 139 4.40 -7.63 3.78
C THR A 139 5.69 -6.85 3.97
N THR A 140 6.00 -6.54 5.21
CA THR A 140 7.24 -5.84 5.57
C THR A 140 7.83 -6.39 6.87
N ILE A 141 9.10 -6.11 7.10
CA ILE A 141 9.79 -6.49 8.33
C ILE A 141 9.33 -5.56 9.46
N GLY A 142 8.97 -6.16 10.61
CA GLY A 142 8.70 -5.45 11.84
C GLY A 142 9.92 -5.41 12.80
N PRO A 143 9.77 -4.81 13.98
CA PRO A 143 8.58 -4.11 14.44
C PRO A 143 8.29 -2.82 13.65
N PHE A 144 7.05 -2.33 13.72
CA PHE A 144 6.71 -1.04 13.12
C PHE A 144 7.38 0.09 13.90
N SER A 145 8.09 0.97 13.16
CA SER A 145 8.60 2.23 13.68
C SER A 145 8.42 3.32 12.64
N ARG A 146 7.93 4.47 13.06
CA ARG A 146 7.77 5.64 12.18
C ARG A 146 9.11 6.16 11.67
N ASP A 147 10.16 6.05 12.48
CA ASP A 147 11.51 6.51 12.14
C ASP A 147 12.16 5.69 11.01
N MET A 148 11.56 4.54 10.70
CA MET A 148 11.98 3.71 9.57
C MET A 148 11.27 4.06 8.25
N THR A 149 10.50 5.15 8.22
CA THR A 149 9.86 5.67 7.00
C THR A 149 10.24 7.12 6.83
N GLU A 150 10.89 7.44 5.73
CA GLU A 150 11.34 8.77 5.37
C GLU A 150 10.48 9.31 4.22
N THR A 151 10.06 10.56 4.32
CA THR A 151 9.32 11.27 3.29
C THR A 151 10.13 12.44 2.78
N PRO A 152 10.20 12.66 1.45
CA PRO A 152 11.03 13.72 0.89
C PRO A 152 10.35 15.10 1.04
N GLU A 153 11.16 16.16 1.03
CA GLU A 153 10.67 17.54 1.09
C GLU A 153 10.00 17.98 -0.21
N TRP A 154 10.38 17.40 -1.35
CA TRP A 154 9.84 17.75 -2.66
C TRP A 154 8.41 17.22 -2.90
N ALA A 155 7.89 16.32 -2.06
CA ALA A 155 6.51 15.82 -2.18
C ALA A 155 5.58 16.47 -1.15
N PRO A 156 4.37 16.90 -1.55
CA PRO A 156 3.38 17.46 -0.64
C PRO A 156 3.08 16.55 0.55
N PRO A 157 2.77 17.12 1.73
CA PRO A 157 2.45 16.31 2.90
C PRO A 157 1.16 15.51 2.70
N GLU A 158 1.05 14.36 3.36
CA GLU A 158 -0.12 13.47 3.25
C GLU A 158 -1.42 14.13 3.76
N THR A 159 -1.30 15.17 4.57
CA THR A 159 -2.43 15.97 5.06
C THR A 159 -3.04 16.88 4.00
N ASP A 160 -2.34 17.12 2.88
CA ASP A 160 -2.83 17.90 1.73
C ASP A 160 -2.97 16.99 0.51
N ALA A 161 -4.02 16.18 0.50
CA ALA A 161 -4.30 15.25 -0.59
C ALA A 161 -4.54 15.97 -1.94
N ALA A 162 -5.08 17.19 -1.92
CA ALA A 162 -5.31 17.97 -3.16
C ALA A 162 -3.99 18.38 -3.82
N ALA A 163 -3.05 18.94 -3.03
CA ALA A 163 -1.71 19.23 -3.52
C ALA A 163 -0.97 17.95 -3.94
N GLY A 164 -1.16 16.84 -3.20
CA GLY A 164 -0.59 15.54 -3.55
C GLY A 164 -1.05 15.03 -4.91
N HIS A 165 -2.34 15.07 -5.18
CA HIS A 165 -2.90 14.67 -6.48
C HIS A 165 -2.45 15.58 -7.62
N ALA A 166 -2.40 16.92 -7.40
CA ALA A 166 -1.89 17.86 -8.38
C ALA A 166 -0.41 17.56 -8.70
N TYR A 167 0.40 17.30 -7.67
CA TYR A 167 1.80 16.92 -7.83
C TYR A 167 1.94 15.63 -8.66
N LEU A 168 1.26 14.54 -8.29
CA LEU A 168 1.35 13.28 -9.03
C LEU A 168 0.87 13.40 -10.48
N SER A 169 -0.16 14.23 -10.75
CA SER A 169 -0.67 14.48 -12.10
C SER A 169 0.29 15.30 -12.97
N GLY A 170 1.16 16.10 -12.35
CA GLY A 170 2.15 16.93 -13.04
C GLY A 170 3.49 16.23 -13.30
N LEU A 171 3.68 14.99 -12.85
CA LEU A 171 4.94 14.28 -13.02
C LEU A 171 5.21 13.97 -14.50
N ALA A 172 6.43 14.26 -14.94
CA ALA A 172 6.96 13.76 -16.21
C ALA A 172 7.27 12.26 -16.05
N LEU A 173 6.47 11.41 -16.67
CA LEU A 173 6.68 9.96 -16.61
C LEU A 173 7.64 9.54 -17.74
N PRO A 174 8.67 8.73 -17.44
CA PRO A 174 9.46 8.09 -18.48
C PRO A 174 8.53 7.20 -19.33
N GLY A 175 8.85 7.06 -20.61
CA GLY A 175 8.14 6.10 -21.46
C GLY A 175 8.20 4.69 -20.86
N PRO A 176 7.30 3.76 -21.25
CA PRO A 176 7.24 2.42 -20.69
C PRO A 176 8.63 1.76 -20.81
N SER A 177 9.23 1.46 -19.66
CA SER A 177 10.48 0.72 -19.62
C SER A 177 10.17 -0.73 -20.01
N SER A 178 10.78 -1.20 -21.08
CA SER A 178 10.79 -2.62 -21.44
C SER A 178 11.76 -3.38 -20.53
N ALA A 179 11.46 -3.41 -19.23
CA ALA A 179 12.13 -4.36 -18.33
C ALA A 179 11.59 -5.76 -18.62
N HIS A 180 12.16 -6.40 -19.62
CA HIS A 180 12.03 -7.85 -19.81
C HIS A 180 13.10 -8.51 -18.92
N LEU A 181 12.61 -9.41 -18.03
CA LEU A 181 13.45 -10.44 -17.42
C LEU A 181 13.93 -11.41 -18.52
#